data_8dc5bff566457044e15cd0991d7db4c2
#
_entry.id   8dc5bff566457044e15cd0991d7db4c2
#
_cell.length_a   1.000
_cell.length_b   1.000
_cell.length_c   1.000
_cell.angle_alpha   90.00
_cell.angle_beta   90.00
_cell.angle_gamma   90.00
#
_symmetry.space_group_name_H-M   'P 1'
#
loop_
_entity.id
_entity.type
_entity.pdbx_description
1 polymer ?
#
loop_
_entity_poly.entity_id
_entity_poly.type
_entity_poly.pdbx_seq_one_letter_code
_entity_poly.pdbx_strand_id
1 'polypeptide(L)'
;SVALIFGTGIGGGVIINKEILRGCYLIAGEFSPLFTNYEVGNYDCFATLYSTIRVVNKSKEMTHEDDLNGERMMALYREKSYSELNDYLDAWFFAIAKFCYNIDVLYNPDVICIGGGISADPLFVEKIKENIDVIYEEAFVFRKPKVEVCMYQNDSNLLGAYCRFIKMKGE
;
A
#
# COMPACT_ATOMS: atom_id res chain seq x y z
N SER A 1 4.05 -11.53 -9.23
CA SER A 1 4.19 -10.64 -8.07
C SER A 1 3.54 -9.28 -8.33
N VAL A 2 3.12 -8.63 -7.28
CA VAL A 2 2.57 -7.27 -7.34
C VAL A 2 3.31 -6.39 -6.33
N ALA A 3 3.59 -5.14 -6.68
CA ALA A 3 4.17 -4.15 -5.78
C ALA A 3 3.14 -3.04 -5.48
N LEU A 4 3.11 -2.61 -4.21
CA LEU A 4 2.37 -1.46 -3.70
C LEU A 4 3.34 -0.52 -3.01
N ILE A 5 3.41 0.73 -3.45
CA ILE A 5 4.36 1.72 -2.95
C ILE A 5 3.59 2.87 -2.31
N PHE A 6 3.69 2.99 -0.98
CA PHE A 6 3.00 3.99 -0.18
C PHE A 6 3.86 5.24 0.03
N GLY A 7 3.41 6.37 -0.47
CA GLY A 7 4.09 7.67 -0.38
C GLY A 7 3.11 8.83 -0.44
N THR A 8 3.41 9.85 -1.25
CA THR A 8 2.51 10.97 -1.56
C THR A 8 1.24 10.48 -2.26
N GLY A 9 1.37 9.49 -3.11
CA GLY A 9 0.29 8.68 -3.68
C GLY A 9 0.47 7.22 -3.31
N ILE A 10 -0.20 6.34 -4.05
CA ILE A 10 0.00 4.88 -3.98
C ILE A 10 0.40 4.39 -5.36
N GLY A 11 1.68 4.15 -5.54
CA GLY A 11 2.21 3.55 -6.76
C GLY A 11 1.95 2.04 -6.80
N GLY A 12 1.99 1.47 -8.00
CA GLY A 12 1.84 0.04 -8.16
C GLY A 12 2.54 -0.52 -9.39
N GLY A 13 2.64 -1.82 -9.43
CA GLY A 13 3.17 -2.54 -10.57
C GLY A 13 2.85 -4.03 -10.48
N VAL A 14 2.52 -4.63 -11.61
CA VAL A 14 2.20 -6.05 -11.73
C VAL A 14 3.24 -6.71 -12.60
N ILE A 15 3.80 -7.82 -12.13
CA ILE A 15 4.80 -8.62 -12.86
C ILE A 15 4.20 -10.00 -13.08
N ILE A 16 4.05 -10.37 -14.37
CA ILE A 16 3.56 -11.65 -14.83
C ILE A 16 4.65 -12.27 -15.73
N ASN A 17 5.03 -13.51 -15.47
CA ASN A 17 6.07 -14.23 -16.24
C ASN A 17 7.39 -13.44 -16.36
N LYS A 18 7.81 -12.78 -15.28
CA LYS A 18 9.02 -11.93 -15.20
C LYS A 18 8.97 -10.65 -16.04
N GLU A 19 7.80 -10.29 -16.55
CA GLU A 19 7.59 -9.07 -17.32
C GLU A 19 6.60 -8.14 -16.62
N ILE A 20 6.84 -6.82 -16.74
CA ILE A 20 5.92 -5.82 -16.21
C ILE A 20 4.67 -5.79 -17.09
N LEU A 21 3.51 -5.98 -16.47
CA LEU A 21 2.22 -5.77 -17.12
C LEU A 21 2.05 -4.28 -17.42
N ARG A 22 1.96 -3.90 -18.68
CA ARG A 22 1.89 -2.49 -19.11
C ARG A 22 0.49 -2.06 -19.51
N GLY A 23 -0.32 -2.97 -20.05
CA GLY A 23 -1.60 -2.65 -20.67
C GLY A 23 -1.44 -1.83 -21.96
N CYS A 24 -2.57 -1.48 -22.56
CA CYS A 24 -2.59 -0.77 -23.84
C CYS A 24 -2.02 0.65 -23.78
N TYR A 25 -2.20 1.32 -22.63
CA TYR A 25 -1.80 2.73 -22.41
C TYR A 25 -0.72 2.88 -21.33
N LEU A 26 -0.01 1.79 -21.02
CA LEU A 26 1.08 1.76 -20.02
C LEU A 26 0.64 2.09 -18.59
N ILE A 27 -0.65 1.94 -18.27
CA ILE A 27 -1.22 2.26 -16.95
C ILE A 27 -1.67 1.03 -16.15
N ALA A 28 -1.40 -0.17 -16.65
CA ALA A 28 -1.74 -1.39 -15.90
C ALA A 28 -0.91 -1.46 -14.61
N GLY A 29 -1.60 -1.71 -13.48
CA GLY A 29 -0.97 -1.71 -12.16
C GLY A 29 -0.94 -0.34 -11.48
N GLU A 30 -1.48 0.71 -12.12
CA GLU A 30 -1.70 2.00 -11.45
C GLU A 30 -2.92 1.87 -10.53
N PHE A 31 -2.65 1.61 -9.25
CA PHE A 31 -3.69 1.36 -8.26
C PHE A 31 -4.26 2.62 -7.61
N SER A 32 -3.55 3.76 -7.71
CA SER A 32 -3.99 5.04 -7.16
C SER A 32 -5.43 5.42 -7.46
N PRO A 33 -5.89 5.32 -8.73
CA PRO A 33 -7.22 5.79 -9.12
C PRO A 33 -8.35 4.77 -8.89
N LEU A 34 -8.05 3.59 -8.32
CA LEU A 34 -9.10 2.61 -8.07
C LEU A 34 -10.11 3.15 -7.04
N PHE A 35 -11.37 3.13 -7.41
CA PHE A 35 -12.44 3.54 -6.50
C PHE A 35 -12.55 2.57 -5.32
N THR A 36 -12.77 3.13 -4.14
CA THR A 36 -12.93 2.40 -2.88
C THR A 36 -14.38 2.37 -2.40
N ASN A 37 -15.25 3.13 -3.07
CA ASN A 37 -16.66 3.23 -2.77
C ASN A 37 -17.47 3.14 -4.08
N TYR A 38 -18.62 2.47 -4.03
CA TYR A 38 -19.51 2.28 -5.17
C TYR A 38 -20.83 3.06 -5.02
N GLU A 39 -20.91 4.00 -4.07
CA GLU A 39 -22.06 4.88 -3.91
C GLU A 39 -22.12 5.91 -5.05
N VAL A 40 -23.35 6.19 -5.51
CA VAL A 40 -23.57 7.15 -6.59
C VAL A 40 -23.08 8.55 -6.18
N GLY A 41 -22.21 9.13 -7.01
CA GLY A 41 -21.63 10.45 -6.76
C GLY A 41 -20.39 10.46 -5.85
N ASN A 42 -19.95 9.31 -5.35
CA ASN A 42 -18.69 9.18 -4.64
C ASN A 42 -17.57 8.80 -5.62
N TYR A 43 -16.51 9.58 -5.65
CA TYR A 43 -15.32 9.38 -6.50
C TYR A 43 -14.05 9.18 -5.68
N ASP A 44 -14.18 8.79 -4.41
CA ASP A 44 -13.04 8.48 -3.57
C ASP A 44 -12.25 7.30 -4.12
N CYS A 45 -10.97 7.52 -4.33
CA CYS A 45 -10.07 6.50 -4.81
C CYS A 45 -9.05 6.08 -3.73
N PHE A 46 -8.36 4.99 -3.99
CA PHE A 46 -7.45 4.39 -3.01
C PHE A 46 -6.38 5.38 -2.53
N ALA A 47 -5.77 6.15 -3.43
CA ALA A 47 -4.76 7.12 -3.04
C ALA A 47 -5.31 8.33 -2.29
N THR A 48 -6.50 8.81 -2.63
CA THR A 48 -7.10 9.98 -1.97
C THR A 48 -7.46 9.73 -0.52
N LEU A 49 -7.70 8.48 -0.14
CA LEU A 49 -8.03 8.10 1.23
C LEU A 49 -6.85 7.50 2.00
N TYR A 50 -6.02 6.70 1.33
CA TYR A 50 -5.11 5.78 2.02
C TYR A 50 -3.62 5.99 1.71
N SER A 51 -3.22 7.02 0.92
CA SER A 51 -1.81 7.35 0.76
C SER A 51 -1.20 7.84 2.08
N THR A 52 0.10 7.59 2.27
CA THR A 52 0.79 7.96 3.52
C THR A 52 0.60 9.44 3.85
N ILE A 53 0.73 10.32 2.86
CA ILE A 53 0.58 11.77 3.10
C ILE A 53 -0.83 12.15 3.56
N ARG A 54 -1.87 11.50 3.03
CA ARG A 54 -3.24 11.75 3.45
C ARG A 54 -3.46 11.32 4.89
N VAL A 55 -2.97 10.14 5.24
CA VAL A 55 -3.10 9.61 6.60
C VAL A 55 -2.31 10.44 7.60
N VAL A 56 -1.08 10.84 7.27
CA VAL A 56 -0.28 11.75 8.09
C VAL A 56 -0.99 13.09 8.29
N ASN A 57 -1.53 13.70 7.24
CA ASN A 57 -2.23 14.98 7.35
C ASN A 57 -3.48 14.86 8.24
N LYS A 58 -4.23 13.76 8.11
CA LYS A 58 -5.39 13.51 8.98
C LYS A 58 -4.99 13.27 10.44
N SER A 59 -3.85 12.60 10.64
CA SER A 59 -3.28 12.38 11.98
C SER A 59 -2.82 13.69 12.63
N LYS A 60 -2.28 14.65 11.86
CA LYS A 60 -1.96 16.00 12.37
C LYS A 60 -3.20 16.73 12.93
N GLU A 61 -4.32 16.63 12.20
CA GLU A 61 -5.58 17.22 12.64
C GLU A 61 -6.06 16.62 13.98
N MET A 62 -5.92 15.30 14.16
CA MET A 62 -6.34 14.57 15.35
C MET A 62 -5.43 14.82 16.56
N THR A 63 -4.13 14.96 16.32
CA THR A 63 -3.13 15.09 17.40
C THR A 63 -2.77 16.53 17.71
N HIS A 64 -3.11 17.49 16.83
CA HIS A 64 -2.67 18.88 16.86
C HIS A 64 -1.13 19.03 16.83
N GLU A 65 -0.41 18.03 16.24
CA GLU A 65 1.03 18.07 16.02
C GLU A 65 1.32 18.47 14.56
N ASP A 66 1.66 19.73 14.28
CA ASP A 66 1.88 20.24 12.93
C ASP A 66 3.07 19.59 12.22
N ASP A 67 4.13 19.25 12.96
CA ASP A 67 5.36 18.63 12.43
C ASP A 67 5.30 17.10 12.36
N LEU A 68 4.13 16.50 12.63
CA LEU A 68 3.95 15.05 12.58
C LEU A 68 4.28 14.51 11.18
N ASN A 69 5.10 13.47 11.15
CA ASN A 69 5.45 12.70 9.96
C ASN A 69 5.07 11.22 10.14
N GLY A 70 5.33 10.39 9.13
CA GLY A 70 4.99 8.97 9.18
C GLY A 70 5.66 8.22 10.34
N GLU A 71 6.91 8.53 10.66
CA GLU A 71 7.65 7.91 11.76
C GLU A 71 7.04 8.28 13.12
N ARG A 72 6.79 9.58 13.35
CA ARG A 72 6.16 10.06 14.58
C ARG A 72 4.74 9.52 14.74
N MET A 73 3.98 9.46 13.64
CA MET A 73 2.64 8.87 13.63
C MET A 73 2.64 7.42 14.11
N MET A 74 3.57 6.59 13.59
CA MET A 74 3.70 5.20 14.02
C MET A 74 4.21 5.07 15.46
N ALA A 75 5.01 6.01 15.95
CA ALA A 75 5.42 6.07 17.36
C ALA A 75 4.22 6.34 18.27
N LEU A 76 3.39 7.33 17.96
CA LEU A 76 2.16 7.63 18.70
C LEU A 76 1.18 6.44 18.74
N TYR A 77 1.07 5.72 17.63
CA TYR A 77 0.27 4.50 17.57
C TYR A 77 0.77 3.43 18.54
N ARG A 78 2.09 3.20 18.63
CA ARG A 78 2.67 2.26 19.61
C ARG A 78 2.45 2.69 21.06
N GLU A 79 2.60 3.98 21.31
CA GLU A 79 2.42 4.59 22.63
C GLU A 79 0.96 4.59 23.08
N LYS A 80 0.00 4.36 22.15
CA LYS A 80 -1.44 4.48 22.36
C LYS A 80 -1.84 5.83 22.95
N SER A 81 -1.14 6.88 22.51
CA SER A 81 -1.28 8.23 23.05
C SER A 81 -2.63 8.88 22.75
N TYR A 82 -3.25 8.48 21.64
CA TYR A 82 -4.54 9.01 21.18
C TYR A 82 -5.43 7.86 20.70
N SER A 83 -6.57 7.63 21.35
CA SER A 83 -7.47 6.53 20.96
C SER A 83 -8.05 6.74 19.57
N GLU A 84 -8.46 7.97 19.23
CA GLU A 84 -9.01 8.29 17.90
C GLU A 84 -7.99 8.05 16.79
N LEU A 85 -6.71 8.39 17.01
CA LEU A 85 -5.65 8.11 16.07
C LEU A 85 -5.45 6.59 15.88
N ASN A 86 -5.47 5.84 16.99
CA ASN A 86 -5.29 4.39 16.92
C ASN A 86 -6.43 3.74 16.13
N ASP A 87 -7.68 4.09 16.39
CA ASP A 87 -8.85 3.59 15.66
C ASP A 87 -8.76 3.94 14.17
N TYR A 88 -8.32 5.16 13.85
CA TYR A 88 -8.12 5.60 12.47
C TYR A 88 -7.02 4.81 11.75
N LEU A 89 -5.89 4.56 12.41
CA LEU A 89 -4.80 3.77 11.84
C LEU A 89 -5.15 2.29 11.73
N ASP A 90 -5.89 1.72 12.67
CA ASP A 90 -6.41 0.36 12.56
C ASP A 90 -7.33 0.21 11.33
N ALA A 91 -8.21 1.19 11.09
CA ALA A 91 -9.03 1.23 9.89
C ALA A 91 -8.20 1.37 8.60
N TRP A 92 -7.09 2.13 8.65
CA TRP A 92 -6.16 2.25 7.52
C TRP A 92 -5.47 0.93 7.18
N PHE A 93 -4.93 0.22 8.17
CA PHE A 93 -4.30 -1.08 7.96
C PHE A 93 -5.30 -2.10 7.41
N PHE A 94 -6.52 -2.10 7.93
CA PHE A 94 -7.58 -2.96 7.43
C PHE A 94 -7.99 -2.65 5.98
N ALA A 95 -8.06 -1.36 5.61
CA ALA A 95 -8.34 -0.96 4.23
C ALA A 95 -7.25 -1.42 3.26
N ILE A 96 -5.97 -1.32 3.66
CA ILE A 96 -4.84 -1.84 2.86
C ILE A 96 -4.93 -3.37 2.73
N ALA A 97 -5.27 -4.07 3.80
CA ALA A 97 -5.44 -5.53 3.78
C ALA A 97 -6.56 -5.96 2.84
N LYS A 98 -7.72 -5.28 2.84
CA LYS A 98 -8.79 -5.49 1.85
C LYS A 98 -8.30 -5.27 0.42
N PHE A 99 -7.46 -4.25 0.23
CA PHE A 99 -6.91 -3.98 -1.09
C PHE A 99 -5.95 -5.08 -1.54
N CYS A 100 -5.12 -5.61 -0.64
CA CYS A 100 -4.28 -6.78 -0.91
C CYS A 100 -5.12 -8.01 -1.27
N TYR A 101 -6.24 -8.22 -0.59
CA TYR A 101 -7.21 -9.27 -0.93
C TYR A 101 -7.77 -9.10 -2.35
N ASN A 102 -8.19 -7.89 -2.71
CA ASN A 102 -8.69 -7.60 -4.07
C ASN A 102 -7.61 -7.86 -5.14
N ILE A 103 -6.36 -7.51 -4.85
CA ILE A 103 -5.20 -7.81 -5.73
C ILE A 103 -5.02 -9.32 -5.88
N ASP A 104 -5.17 -10.08 -4.80
CA ASP A 104 -5.06 -11.54 -4.85
C ASP A 104 -6.17 -12.14 -5.73
N VAL A 105 -7.39 -11.69 -5.57
CA VAL A 105 -8.52 -12.14 -6.42
C VAL A 105 -8.29 -11.82 -7.89
N LEU A 106 -7.69 -10.66 -8.21
CA LEU A 106 -7.49 -10.21 -9.59
C LEU A 106 -6.29 -10.88 -10.28
N TYR A 107 -5.20 -11.11 -9.55
CA TYR A 107 -3.91 -11.51 -10.14
C TYR A 107 -3.35 -12.80 -9.58
N ASN A 108 -3.85 -13.27 -8.44
CA ASN A 108 -3.35 -14.42 -7.69
C ASN A 108 -1.80 -14.47 -7.66
N PRO A 109 -1.14 -13.45 -7.12
CA PRO A 109 0.31 -13.37 -7.15
C PRO A 109 0.94 -14.28 -6.10
N ASP A 110 2.16 -14.76 -6.34
CA ASP A 110 2.95 -15.46 -5.32
C ASP A 110 3.27 -14.56 -4.13
N VAL A 111 3.47 -13.25 -4.40
CA VAL A 111 3.84 -12.27 -3.39
C VAL A 111 3.31 -10.88 -3.75
N ILE A 112 2.83 -10.17 -2.72
CA ILE A 112 2.55 -8.74 -2.74
C ILE A 112 3.67 -8.04 -1.96
N CYS A 113 4.42 -7.17 -2.64
CA CYS A 113 5.53 -6.43 -2.06
C CYS A 113 5.05 -5.03 -1.65
N ILE A 114 5.24 -4.66 -0.40
CA ILE A 114 4.90 -3.34 0.15
C ILE A 114 6.17 -2.50 0.26
N GLY A 115 6.16 -1.31 -0.34
CA GLY A 115 7.28 -0.38 -0.36
C GLY A 115 6.86 1.06 -0.04
N GLY A 116 7.80 1.97 -0.17
CA GLY A 116 7.67 3.38 0.21
C GLY A 116 8.21 3.63 1.62
N GLY A 117 8.38 4.91 1.97
CA GLY A 117 9.04 5.29 3.23
C GLY A 117 8.42 4.68 4.48
N ILE A 118 7.10 4.59 4.55
CA ILE A 118 6.38 4.03 5.70
C ILE A 118 6.64 2.53 5.91
N SER A 119 6.98 1.79 4.85
CA SER A 119 7.29 0.36 4.95
C SER A 119 8.61 0.04 5.66
N ALA A 120 9.43 1.07 5.92
CA ALA A 120 10.62 0.93 6.77
C ALA A 120 10.24 0.65 8.24
N ASP A 121 9.03 0.99 8.65
CA ASP A 121 8.49 0.65 9.96
C ASP A 121 7.91 -0.77 9.93
N PRO A 122 8.51 -1.74 10.67
CA PRO A 122 8.06 -3.13 10.65
C PRO A 122 6.60 -3.30 11.09
N LEU A 123 6.13 -2.48 12.04
CA LEU A 123 4.77 -2.55 12.56
C LEU A 123 3.73 -2.26 11.48
N PHE A 124 4.05 -1.37 10.52
CA PHE A 124 3.14 -1.08 9.41
C PHE A 124 2.78 -2.33 8.61
N VAL A 125 3.79 -3.09 8.20
CA VAL A 125 3.57 -4.31 7.41
C VAL A 125 3.02 -5.45 8.27
N GLU A 126 3.43 -5.53 9.53
CA GLU A 126 2.89 -6.50 10.49
C GLU A 126 1.38 -6.32 10.66
N LYS A 127 0.91 -5.10 10.89
CA LYS A 127 -0.52 -4.79 11.02
C LYS A 127 -1.32 -5.11 9.75
N ILE A 128 -0.76 -4.88 8.58
CA ILE A 128 -1.38 -5.29 7.32
C ILE A 128 -1.50 -6.82 7.24
N LYS A 129 -0.45 -7.57 7.61
CA LYS A 129 -0.46 -9.05 7.63
C LYS A 129 -1.50 -9.60 8.59
N GLU A 130 -1.56 -9.07 9.81
CA GLU A 130 -2.58 -9.45 10.81
C GLU A 130 -4.00 -9.28 10.26
N ASN A 131 -4.28 -8.14 9.64
CA ASN A 131 -5.60 -7.88 9.04
C ASN A 131 -5.88 -8.76 7.81
N ILE A 132 -4.87 -9.12 7.04
CA ILE A 132 -5.01 -10.09 5.95
C ILE A 132 -5.42 -11.45 6.52
N ASP A 133 -4.82 -11.90 7.62
CA ASP A 133 -5.17 -13.14 8.26
C ASP A 133 -6.65 -13.15 8.67
N VAL A 134 -7.14 -12.09 9.31
CA VAL A 134 -8.56 -11.93 9.67
C VAL A 134 -9.46 -12.00 8.43
N ILE A 135 -9.10 -11.31 7.33
CA ILE A 135 -9.91 -11.32 6.11
C ILE A 135 -9.99 -12.73 5.51
N TYR A 136 -8.89 -13.49 5.50
CA TYR A 136 -8.86 -14.83 4.93
C TYR A 136 -9.52 -15.90 5.82
N GLU A 137 -9.70 -15.65 7.10
CA GLU A 137 -10.52 -16.50 7.99
C GLU A 137 -12.01 -16.35 7.66
N GLU A 138 -12.46 -15.16 7.29
CA GLU A 138 -13.87 -14.86 6.99
C GLU A 138 -14.22 -15.01 5.50
N ALA A 139 -13.26 -14.77 4.61
CA ALA A 139 -13.49 -14.79 3.18
C ALA A 139 -13.32 -16.19 2.59
N PHE A 140 -14.35 -16.64 1.86
CA PHE A 140 -14.33 -17.94 1.19
C PHE A 140 -13.44 -17.90 -0.07
N VAL A 141 -12.11 -17.79 0.09
CA VAL A 141 -11.17 -17.77 -1.05
C VAL A 141 -9.83 -18.43 -0.68
N PHE A 142 -9.31 -19.08 -1.65
CA PHE A 142 -8.00 -19.62 -2.00
C PHE A 142 -6.80 -19.38 -1.04
N ARG A 143 -5.64 -19.76 -1.49
CA ARG A 143 -4.38 -19.62 -0.77
C ARG A 143 -4.03 -18.14 -0.60
N LYS A 144 -3.81 -17.73 0.65
CA LYS A 144 -3.33 -16.39 1.02
C LYS A 144 -1.97 -16.08 0.35
N PRO A 145 -1.79 -14.93 -0.32
CA PRO A 145 -0.52 -14.53 -0.89
C PRO A 145 0.49 -14.21 0.21
N LYS A 146 1.78 -14.32 -0.10
CA LYS A 146 2.80 -13.76 0.77
C LYS A 146 2.75 -12.24 0.68
N VAL A 147 2.89 -11.58 1.82
CA VAL A 147 3.09 -10.12 1.87
C VAL A 147 4.46 -9.84 2.45
N GLU A 148 5.29 -9.14 1.68
CA GLU A 148 6.68 -8.87 2.04
C GLU A 148 7.02 -7.38 1.86
N VAL A 149 8.04 -6.92 2.55
CA VAL A 149 8.59 -5.57 2.33
C VAL A 149 9.44 -5.58 1.07
N CYS A 150 9.35 -4.53 0.25
CA CYS A 150 10.27 -4.35 -0.87
C CYS A 150 11.72 -4.32 -0.38
N MET A 151 12.58 -5.14 -0.98
CA MET A 151 13.98 -5.29 -0.56
C MET A 151 14.75 -3.96 -0.46
N TYR A 152 14.46 -3.02 -1.36
CA TYR A 152 15.12 -1.72 -1.42
C TYR A 152 14.26 -0.59 -0.85
N GLN A 153 13.15 -0.92 -0.20
CA GLN A 153 12.27 0.04 0.48
C GLN A 153 12.03 1.32 -0.33
N ASN A 154 12.53 2.47 0.13
CA ASN A 154 12.36 3.76 -0.52
C ASN A 154 13.14 3.87 -1.85
N ASP A 155 14.26 3.15 -2.00
CA ASP A 155 15.10 3.16 -3.20
C ASP A 155 14.57 2.24 -4.32
N SER A 156 13.51 1.48 -4.07
CA SER A 156 12.90 0.55 -5.04
C SER A 156 12.51 1.25 -6.34
N ASN A 157 12.00 2.48 -6.28
CA ASN A 157 11.62 3.26 -7.45
C ASN A 157 12.83 3.69 -8.28
N LEU A 158 13.91 4.13 -7.61
CA LEU A 158 15.15 4.56 -8.27
C LEU A 158 15.82 3.37 -8.98
N LEU A 159 15.89 2.22 -8.30
CA LEU A 159 16.44 1.00 -8.87
C LEU A 159 15.61 0.51 -10.05
N GLY A 160 14.27 0.56 -9.95
CA GLY A 160 13.36 0.21 -11.04
C GLY A 160 13.57 1.08 -12.28
N ALA A 161 13.70 2.39 -12.10
CA ALA A 161 14.02 3.34 -13.18
C ALA A 161 15.39 3.05 -13.82
N TYR A 162 16.41 2.76 -13.00
CA TYR A 162 17.74 2.41 -13.47
C TYR A 162 17.73 1.11 -14.28
N CYS A 163 17.09 0.05 -13.78
CA CYS A 163 16.95 -1.22 -14.50
C CYS A 163 16.24 -1.03 -15.86
N ARG A 164 15.20 -0.18 -15.89
CA ARG A 164 14.52 0.15 -17.12
C ARG A 164 15.42 0.84 -18.13
N PHE A 165 16.20 1.83 -17.67
CA PHE A 165 17.14 2.58 -18.48
C PHE A 165 18.21 1.67 -19.11
N ILE A 166 18.79 0.73 -18.32
CA ILE A 166 19.79 -0.24 -18.83
C ILE A 166 19.17 -1.13 -19.90
N LYS A 167 17.95 -1.64 -19.64
CA LYS A 167 17.26 -2.51 -20.60
C LYS A 167 16.97 -1.81 -21.92
N MET A 168 16.68 -0.50 -21.90
CA MET A 168 16.46 0.28 -23.13
C MET A 168 17.74 0.60 -23.88
N LYS A 169 18.92 0.62 -23.21
CA LYS A 169 20.22 0.86 -23.87
C LYS A 169 20.86 -0.42 -24.43
N GLY A 170 20.41 -1.59 -24.00
CA GLY A 170 20.92 -2.88 -24.47
C GLY A 170 20.13 -3.46 -25.64
N GLU A 171 19.09 -2.75 -26.09
CA GLU A 171 18.38 -2.97 -27.34
C GLU A 171 18.99 -2.04 -28.41
#